data_6db8fa234c9d900973395b153c9f28df
#
_entry.id   6db8fa234c9d900973395b153c9f28df
#
_cell.length_a   1.000
_cell.length_b   1.000
_cell.length_c   1.000
_cell.angle_alpha   90.00
_cell.angle_beta   90.00
_cell.angle_gamma   90.00
#
_symmetry.space_group_name_H-M   'P 1'
#
loop_
_entity.id
_entity.type
_entity.pdbx_description
1 polymer ?
#
loop_
_entity_poly.entity_id
_entity_poly.type
_entity_poly.pdbx_seq_one_letter_code
_entity_poly.pdbx_strand_id
1 'polypeptide(L)'
;MNNENAIEVRNMSKRFKVDYDKAHTLKVKLLFWRTSHVEVHEVLKNINMDIKKGETVALIGTNGSGKSTLLKLMTKIIFPNEGTIETNGKLTSLLELGAGFHQDFTGRENIYFNASIFGLTRKEIDARIQDIIDFSELGEFIDHPVRTYSSGMYMRLAFSVAINVDAEILLIDEILAVGDQHFQDKCYRKLKELKDSDKTIVIVTHSLDVVKDLCDRAVWIYKGELRLDGDPIYVIDEYLKQVALDHKEEKRKAIAQGKHRFKGAVFIDAPKDFITVKREQKELLCQGWQLSDHEDAILKITLDDIELKNIERKNRQDVFEAYQEVYAGDMDPDTIGWKTNLDLTDLELGNHKLLVQCIEPNGNILAEKSIQFVLE
;
A
#
# COMPACT_ATOMS: atom_id res chain seq x y z
N MET A 1 -25.07 -20.39 15.17
CA MET A 1 -24.47 -19.06 15.28
C MET A 1 -24.62 -18.52 16.72
N ASN A 2 -23.53 -18.06 17.33
CA ASN A 2 -23.60 -17.41 18.62
C ASN A 2 -24.26 -16.01 18.44
N ASN A 3 -25.21 -15.66 19.30
CA ASN A 3 -25.97 -14.40 19.16
C ASN A 3 -25.12 -13.13 19.36
N GLU A 4 -23.89 -13.28 19.88
CA GLU A 4 -22.92 -12.23 20.10
C GLU A 4 -22.05 -11.94 18.85
N ASN A 5 -22.01 -12.88 17.88
CA ASN A 5 -21.19 -12.75 16.69
C ASN A 5 -22.01 -12.09 15.55
N ALA A 6 -21.36 -11.15 14.87
CA ALA A 6 -21.85 -10.54 13.63
C ALA A 6 -21.46 -11.40 12.41
N ILE A 7 -20.25 -11.99 12.43
CA ILE A 7 -19.75 -12.86 11.37
C ILE A 7 -19.08 -14.08 12.00
N GLU A 8 -19.39 -15.27 11.47
CA GLU A 8 -18.75 -16.53 11.83
C GLU A 8 -18.17 -17.22 10.61
N VAL A 9 -16.90 -17.60 10.67
CA VAL A 9 -16.18 -18.33 9.62
C VAL A 9 -15.67 -19.65 10.22
N ARG A 10 -16.04 -20.79 9.60
CA ARG A 10 -15.69 -22.11 10.09
C ARG A 10 -15.10 -22.98 8.99
N ASN A 11 -13.84 -23.41 9.19
CA ASN A 11 -13.09 -24.30 8.30
C ASN A 11 -13.19 -23.89 6.81
N MET A 12 -13.20 -22.59 6.56
CA MET A 12 -13.52 -22.04 5.26
C MET A 12 -12.30 -22.08 4.34
N SER A 13 -12.47 -22.69 3.15
CA SER A 13 -11.47 -22.72 2.09
C SER A 13 -12.05 -22.22 0.77
N LYS A 14 -11.23 -21.53 -0.02
CA LYS A 14 -11.59 -21.03 -1.34
C LYS A 14 -10.52 -21.33 -2.37
N ARG A 15 -10.95 -21.99 -3.47
CA ARG A 15 -10.13 -22.32 -4.63
C ARG A 15 -10.73 -21.74 -5.91
N PHE A 16 -9.89 -21.29 -6.81
CA PHE A 16 -10.28 -20.89 -8.16
C PHE A 16 -9.65 -21.83 -9.17
N LYS A 17 -10.41 -22.20 -10.20
CA LYS A 17 -9.91 -22.97 -11.34
C LYS A 17 -9.62 -22.01 -12.47
N VAL A 18 -8.37 -21.99 -12.94
CA VAL A 18 -7.94 -21.24 -14.12
C VAL A 18 -7.77 -22.24 -15.25
N ASP A 19 -8.56 -22.08 -16.29
CA ASP A 19 -8.49 -22.91 -17.51
C ASP A 19 -7.81 -22.05 -18.58
N TYR A 20 -6.57 -22.38 -18.91
CA TYR A 20 -5.77 -21.65 -19.89
C TYR A 20 -6.15 -21.98 -21.33
N ASP A 21 -6.81 -23.12 -21.56
CA ASP A 21 -7.13 -23.65 -22.90
C ASP A 21 -8.65 -23.57 -23.23
N LYS A 22 -9.37 -22.56 -22.70
CA LYS A 22 -10.80 -22.42 -23.02
C LYS A 22 -11.00 -22.30 -24.53
N ALA A 23 -11.46 -23.41 -25.12
CA ALA A 23 -11.92 -23.41 -26.49
C ALA A 23 -13.15 -22.51 -26.64
N HIS A 24 -12.98 -21.35 -27.32
CA HIS A 24 -14.05 -20.35 -27.53
C HIS A 24 -15.15 -20.82 -28.51
N THR A 25 -15.02 -21.99 -29.16
CA THR A 25 -16.03 -22.50 -30.12
C THR A 25 -16.34 -23.98 -29.90
N LEU A 26 -17.60 -24.33 -30.09
CA LEU A 26 -18.09 -25.71 -30.04
C LEU A 26 -17.33 -26.66 -30.98
N LYS A 27 -16.87 -26.17 -32.13
CA LYS A 27 -16.08 -26.95 -33.11
C LYS A 27 -14.72 -27.37 -32.55
N VAL A 28 -14.06 -26.51 -31.75
CA VAL A 28 -12.77 -26.82 -31.13
C VAL A 28 -12.93 -27.83 -30.00
N LYS A 29 -14.05 -27.79 -29.26
CA LYS A 29 -14.40 -28.80 -28.24
C LYS A 29 -14.60 -30.20 -28.83
N LEU A 30 -15.13 -30.31 -30.04
CA LEU A 30 -15.40 -31.61 -30.71
C LEU A 30 -14.17 -32.19 -31.43
N LEU A 31 -13.23 -31.33 -31.87
CA LEU A 31 -12.06 -31.76 -32.65
C LEU A 31 -10.82 -32.08 -31.80
N PHE A 32 -10.77 -31.56 -30.57
CA PHE A 32 -9.62 -31.77 -29.70
C PHE A 32 -10.10 -32.34 -28.35
N TRP A 33 -10.07 -33.65 -28.20
CA TRP A 33 -10.06 -34.35 -26.92
C TRP A 33 -8.72 -34.13 -26.22
N ARG A 34 -8.26 -32.89 -26.18
CA ARG A 34 -7.08 -32.50 -25.41
C ARG A 34 -7.47 -32.18 -23.97
N THR A 35 -6.79 -32.78 -23.04
CA THR A 35 -6.81 -32.43 -21.61
C THR A 35 -6.54 -30.94 -21.47
N SER A 36 -7.59 -30.18 -21.11
CA SER A 36 -7.41 -28.75 -20.75
C SER A 36 -6.48 -28.68 -19.54
N HIS A 37 -5.48 -27.82 -19.62
CA HIS A 37 -4.58 -27.58 -18.49
C HIS A 37 -5.34 -26.68 -17.50
N VAL A 38 -5.98 -27.30 -16.50
CA VAL A 38 -6.69 -26.62 -15.42
C VAL A 38 -5.75 -26.52 -14.24
N GLU A 39 -5.39 -25.31 -13.89
CA GLU A 39 -4.64 -25.00 -12.67
C GLU A 39 -5.61 -24.61 -11.54
N VAL A 40 -5.42 -25.18 -10.36
CA VAL A 40 -6.24 -24.88 -9.17
C VAL A 40 -5.42 -24.02 -8.24
N HIS A 41 -5.84 -22.76 -8.07
CA HIS A 41 -5.25 -21.83 -7.13
C HIS A 41 -6.05 -21.81 -5.83
N GLU A 42 -5.47 -22.28 -4.75
CA GLU A 42 -6.05 -22.20 -3.42
C GLU A 42 -5.70 -20.86 -2.79
N VAL A 43 -6.70 -19.98 -2.70
CA VAL A 43 -6.54 -18.59 -2.26
C VAL A 43 -6.72 -18.44 -0.75
N LEU A 44 -7.65 -19.21 -0.16
CA LEU A 44 -7.89 -19.24 1.28
C LEU A 44 -7.98 -20.69 1.75
N LYS A 45 -7.34 -20.97 2.91
CA LYS A 45 -7.15 -22.31 3.44
C LYS A 45 -7.57 -22.37 4.89
N ASN A 46 -8.60 -23.16 5.17
CA ASN A 46 -9.06 -23.49 6.52
C ASN A 46 -9.17 -22.27 7.46
N ILE A 47 -9.76 -21.18 6.99
CA ILE A 47 -9.95 -19.96 7.79
C ILE A 47 -11.00 -20.21 8.86
N ASN A 48 -10.65 -19.88 10.11
CA ASN A 48 -11.54 -19.91 11.27
C ASN A 48 -11.44 -18.57 11.98
N MET A 49 -12.53 -17.82 12.10
CA MET A 49 -12.58 -16.55 12.81
C MET A 49 -14.01 -16.16 13.17
N ASP A 50 -14.15 -15.38 14.23
CA ASP A 50 -15.39 -14.77 14.66
C ASP A 50 -15.21 -13.25 14.74
N ILE A 51 -16.20 -12.49 14.30
CA ILE A 51 -16.27 -11.04 14.49
C ILE A 51 -17.48 -10.75 15.35
N LYS A 52 -17.26 -10.10 16.49
CA LYS A 52 -18.33 -9.77 17.43
C LYS A 52 -19.14 -8.57 16.93
N LYS A 53 -20.39 -8.46 17.41
CA LYS A 53 -21.20 -7.28 17.15
C LYS A 53 -20.55 -6.05 17.80
N GLY A 54 -20.56 -4.93 17.09
CA GLY A 54 -19.96 -3.67 17.54
C GLY A 54 -18.43 -3.62 17.44
N GLU A 55 -17.77 -4.68 16.94
CA GLU A 55 -16.32 -4.73 16.83
C GLU A 55 -15.83 -4.13 15.50
N THR A 56 -14.74 -3.37 15.55
CA THR A 56 -14.02 -2.90 14.34
C THR A 56 -12.77 -3.73 14.12
N VAL A 57 -12.74 -4.53 13.04
CA VAL A 57 -11.68 -5.47 12.73
C VAL A 57 -10.97 -5.10 11.45
N ALA A 58 -9.64 -5.04 11.48
CA ALA A 58 -8.81 -4.91 10.27
C ALA A 58 -8.40 -6.27 9.74
N LEU A 59 -8.48 -6.45 8.41
CA LEU A 59 -7.83 -7.54 7.70
C LEU A 59 -6.56 -7.01 7.04
N ILE A 60 -5.38 -7.46 7.50
CA ILE A 60 -4.09 -7.05 6.96
C ILE A 60 -3.37 -8.21 6.28
N GLY A 61 -2.40 -7.91 5.43
CA GLY A 61 -1.60 -8.88 4.68
C GLY A 61 -1.13 -8.32 3.34
N THR A 62 -0.16 -8.98 2.72
CA THR A 62 0.38 -8.58 1.40
C THR A 62 -0.65 -8.71 0.28
N ASN A 63 -0.38 -8.11 -0.89
CA ASN A 63 -1.21 -8.28 -2.08
C ASN A 63 -1.27 -9.77 -2.46
N GLY A 64 -2.47 -10.24 -2.83
CA GLY A 64 -2.71 -11.65 -3.15
C GLY A 64 -2.84 -12.59 -1.95
N SER A 65 -2.80 -12.11 -0.70
CA SER A 65 -2.98 -12.97 0.49
C SER A 65 -4.41 -13.50 0.68
N GLY A 66 -5.41 -12.93 -0.04
CA GLY A 66 -6.80 -13.40 0.02
C GLY A 66 -7.79 -12.46 0.72
N LYS A 67 -7.38 -11.28 1.19
CA LYS A 67 -8.23 -10.32 1.93
C LYS A 67 -9.52 -9.95 1.18
N SER A 68 -9.42 -9.43 -0.04
CA SER A 68 -10.59 -9.05 -0.85
C SER A 68 -11.44 -10.28 -1.26
N THR A 69 -10.83 -11.46 -1.36
CA THR A 69 -11.57 -12.72 -1.56
C THR A 69 -12.39 -13.05 -0.33
N LEU A 70 -11.84 -12.88 0.87
CA LEU A 70 -12.56 -13.10 2.13
C LEU A 70 -13.74 -12.12 2.26
N LEU A 71 -13.55 -10.83 1.94
CA LEU A 71 -14.67 -9.89 1.92
C LEU A 71 -15.78 -10.28 0.92
N LYS A 72 -15.41 -10.74 -0.29
CA LYS A 72 -16.38 -11.23 -1.29
C LYS A 72 -17.14 -12.47 -0.82
N LEU A 73 -16.54 -13.29 0.01
CA LEU A 73 -17.21 -14.43 0.65
C LEU A 73 -18.17 -13.95 1.75
N MET A 74 -17.79 -12.97 2.57
CA MET A 74 -18.66 -12.38 3.59
C MET A 74 -19.91 -11.72 2.98
N THR A 75 -19.76 -11.08 1.81
CA THR A 75 -20.89 -10.48 1.07
C THR A 75 -21.72 -11.48 0.27
N LYS A 76 -21.34 -12.77 0.24
CA LYS A 76 -21.96 -13.80 -0.58
C LYS A 76 -21.93 -13.53 -2.10
N ILE A 77 -21.05 -12.63 -2.58
CA ILE A 77 -20.76 -12.44 -4.01
C ILE A 77 -20.15 -13.72 -4.59
N ILE A 78 -19.31 -14.39 -3.79
CA ILE A 78 -18.79 -15.72 -4.09
C ILE A 78 -19.04 -16.65 -2.89
N PHE A 79 -19.00 -17.96 -3.13
CA PHE A 79 -19.24 -18.96 -2.10
C PHE A 79 -17.96 -19.76 -1.80
N PRO A 80 -17.79 -20.26 -0.56
CA PRO A 80 -16.66 -21.12 -0.22
C PRO A 80 -16.73 -22.46 -0.96
N ASN A 81 -15.59 -23.12 -1.10
CA ASN A 81 -15.52 -24.51 -1.61
C ASN A 81 -15.69 -25.51 -0.47
N GLU A 82 -15.24 -25.16 0.72
CA GLU A 82 -15.34 -25.96 1.95
C GLU A 82 -15.63 -25.04 3.12
N GLY A 83 -16.27 -25.57 4.17
CA GLY A 83 -16.63 -24.83 5.36
C GLY A 83 -17.82 -23.88 5.15
N THR A 84 -18.01 -22.99 6.10
CA THR A 84 -19.13 -22.05 6.12
C THR A 84 -18.70 -20.64 6.47
N ILE A 85 -19.49 -19.67 6.00
CA ILE A 85 -19.39 -18.27 6.41
C ILE A 85 -20.82 -17.75 6.61
N GLU A 86 -21.07 -17.26 7.80
CA GLU A 86 -22.41 -16.79 8.20
C GLU A 86 -22.33 -15.36 8.73
N THR A 87 -23.36 -14.58 8.42
CA THR A 87 -23.49 -13.17 8.83
C THR A 87 -24.82 -13.00 9.57
N ASN A 88 -24.79 -12.31 10.71
CA ASN A 88 -25.95 -12.04 11.58
C ASN A 88 -26.19 -10.56 11.69
N GLY A 89 -27.06 -10.01 10.85
CA GLY A 89 -27.39 -8.62 10.74
C GLY A 89 -27.42 -8.12 9.31
N LYS A 90 -27.89 -6.89 9.13
CA LYS A 90 -27.93 -6.21 7.82
C LYS A 90 -26.53 -5.78 7.40
N LEU A 91 -26.00 -6.42 6.37
CA LEU A 91 -24.67 -6.17 5.86
C LEU A 91 -24.69 -5.22 4.66
N THR A 92 -23.82 -4.22 4.69
CA THR A 92 -23.53 -3.35 3.54
C THR A 92 -22.04 -3.41 3.24
N SER A 93 -21.69 -3.43 1.95
CA SER A 93 -20.31 -3.50 1.49
C SER A 93 -19.96 -2.30 0.61
N LEU A 94 -18.80 -1.73 0.86
CA LEU A 94 -18.19 -0.71 0.02
C LEU A 94 -17.28 -1.30 -1.08
N LEU A 95 -17.25 -2.63 -1.24
CA LEU A 95 -16.42 -3.32 -2.26
C LEU A 95 -16.70 -2.88 -3.70
N GLU A 96 -17.94 -2.55 -3.99
CA GLU A 96 -18.38 -2.18 -5.34
C GLU A 96 -19.12 -0.84 -5.28
N LEU A 97 -18.40 0.22 -4.87
CA LEU A 97 -18.97 1.57 -4.82
C LEU A 97 -19.50 2.00 -6.19
N GLY A 98 -20.77 2.43 -6.20
CA GLY A 98 -21.46 2.84 -7.41
C GLY A 98 -21.91 1.68 -8.31
N ALA A 99 -21.73 0.43 -7.88
CA ALA A 99 -22.38 -0.68 -8.57
C ALA A 99 -23.89 -0.47 -8.61
N GLY A 100 -24.46 -0.53 -9.80
CA GLY A 100 -25.87 -0.24 -10.04
C GLY A 100 -26.18 1.23 -10.36
N PHE A 101 -25.21 2.16 -10.36
CA PHE A 101 -25.49 3.51 -10.84
C PHE A 101 -25.81 3.51 -12.33
N HIS A 102 -26.92 4.13 -12.69
CA HIS A 102 -27.33 4.31 -14.06
C HIS A 102 -26.75 5.60 -14.63
N GLN A 103 -26.03 5.52 -15.73
CA GLN A 103 -25.27 6.64 -16.28
C GLN A 103 -26.16 7.82 -16.75
N ASP A 104 -27.38 7.52 -17.22
CA ASP A 104 -28.31 8.52 -17.71
C ASP A 104 -29.20 9.13 -16.61
N PHE A 105 -29.18 8.54 -15.41
CA PHE A 105 -29.88 9.08 -14.25
C PHE A 105 -29.08 10.20 -13.62
N THR A 106 -29.77 11.16 -13.02
CA THR A 106 -29.16 12.19 -12.17
C THR A 106 -28.54 11.57 -10.92
N GLY A 107 -27.68 12.32 -10.23
CA GLY A 107 -27.14 11.89 -8.95
C GLY A 107 -28.26 11.60 -7.93
N ARG A 108 -29.28 12.45 -7.89
CA ARG A 108 -30.47 12.28 -7.03
C ARG A 108 -31.23 11.01 -7.33
N GLU A 109 -31.51 10.72 -8.59
CA GLU A 109 -32.19 9.47 -9.00
C GLU A 109 -31.34 8.24 -8.67
N ASN A 110 -30.01 8.32 -8.83
CA ASN A 110 -29.10 7.25 -8.43
C ASN A 110 -29.07 7.03 -6.91
N ILE A 111 -29.24 8.08 -6.08
CA ILE A 111 -29.41 7.91 -4.63
C ILE A 111 -30.62 7.03 -4.35
N TYR A 112 -31.79 7.36 -4.92
CA TYR A 112 -33.00 6.55 -4.72
C TYR A 112 -32.83 5.13 -5.20
N PHE A 113 -32.28 4.94 -6.39
CA PHE A 113 -32.09 3.63 -6.98
C PHE A 113 -31.12 2.77 -6.15
N ASN A 114 -29.95 3.31 -5.82
CA ASN A 114 -28.92 2.56 -5.10
C ASN A 114 -29.29 2.28 -3.64
N ALA A 115 -29.88 3.26 -2.93
CA ALA A 115 -30.37 3.05 -1.57
C ALA A 115 -31.51 2.00 -1.51
N SER A 116 -32.34 1.92 -2.57
CA SER A 116 -33.35 0.86 -2.68
C SER A 116 -32.73 -0.53 -2.87
N ILE A 117 -31.60 -0.65 -3.59
CA ILE A 117 -30.83 -1.90 -3.72
C ILE A 117 -30.31 -2.33 -2.33
N PHE A 118 -29.90 -1.39 -1.51
CA PHE A 118 -29.52 -1.66 -0.11
C PHE A 118 -30.71 -1.94 0.82
N GLY A 119 -31.93 -1.96 0.27
CA GLY A 119 -33.14 -2.36 0.97
C GLY A 119 -33.82 -1.25 1.78
N LEU A 120 -33.52 0.03 1.53
CA LEU A 120 -34.25 1.14 2.12
C LEU A 120 -35.58 1.37 1.40
N THR A 121 -36.62 1.64 2.17
CA THR A 121 -37.89 2.09 1.65
C THR A 121 -37.80 3.55 1.19
N ARG A 122 -38.69 3.98 0.30
CA ARG A 122 -38.74 5.36 -0.17
C ARG A 122 -38.82 6.37 0.98
N LYS A 123 -39.60 6.10 2.00
CA LYS A 123 -39.73 6.95 3.17
C LYS A 123 -38.43 7.13 3.95
N GLU A 124 -37.64 6.04 4.07
CA GLU A 124 -36.34 6.08 4.71
C GLU A 124 -35.32 6.84 3.88
N ILE A 125 -35.41 6.73 2.54
CA ILE A 125 -34.54 7.48 1.62
C ILE A 125 -34.90 8.98 1.70
N ASP A 126 -36.17 9.33 1.63
CA ASP A 126 -36.64 10.71 1.73
C ASP A 126 -36.17 11.40 3.03
N ALA A 127 -36.07 10.65 4.12
CA ALA A 127 -35.59 11.16 5.41
C ALA A 127 -34.05 11.40 5.43
N ARG A 128 -33.29 10.77 4.57
CA ARG A 128 -31.80 10.79 4.57
C ARG A 128 -31.19 11.44 3.34
N ILE A 129 -32.00 11.71 2.32
CA ILE A 129 -31.47 12.15 1.01
C ILE A 129 -30.68 13.45 1.12
N GLN A 130 -31.12 14.37 1.99
CA GLN A 130 -30.41 15.64 2.18
C GLN A 130 -29.04 15.40 2.82
N ASP A 131 -28.94 14.55 3.84
CA ASP A 131 -27.67 14.19 4.48
C ASP A 131 -26.69 13.53 3.49
N ILE A 132 -27.22 12.67 2.59
CA ILE A 132 -26.43 12.03 1.54
C ILE A 132 -25.89 13.09 0.56
N ILE A 133 -26.73 14.02 0.12
CA ILE A 133 -26.36 15.11 -0.80
C ILE A 133 -25.30 16.00 -0.15
N ASP A 134 -25.53 16.44 1.08
CA ASP A 134 -24.64 17.32 1.82
C ASP A 134 -23.28 16.62 2.11
N PHE A 135 -23.33 15.32 2.38
CA PHE A 135 -22.10 14.54 2.57
C PHE A 135 -21.30 14.43 1.27
N SER A 136 -21.97 14.27 0.12
CA SER A 136 -21.31 14.12 -1.18
C SER A 136 -20.61 15.39 -1.68
N GLU A 137 -21.01 16.56 -1.20
CA GLU A 137 -20.51 17.89 -1.61
C GLU A 137 -20.67 18.16 -3.11
N LEU A 138 -21.67 17.53 -3.76
CA LEU A 138 -21.89 17.70 -5.20
C LEU A 138 -22.70 18.97 -5.52
N GLY A 139 -23.38 19.56 -4.53
CA GLY A 139 -24.14 20.80 -4.70
C GLY A 139 -25.14 20.72 -5.86
N GLU A 140 -25.08 21.69 -6.76
CA GLU A 140 -25.97 21.77 -7.93
C GLU A 140 -25.78 20.63 -8.94
N PHE A 141 -24.62 19.95 -8.93
CA PHE A 141 -24.36 18.81 -9.83
C PHE A 141 -25.24 17.61 -9.51
N ILE A 142 -25.89 17.55 -8.34
CA ILE A 142 -26.71 16.40 -7.94
C ILE A 142 -27.87 16.11 -8.90
N ASP A 143 -28.37 17.13 -9.58
CA ASP A 143 -29.46 17.00 -10.54
C ASP A 143 -28.98 16.87 -12.00
N HIS A 144 -27.65 16.70 -12.21
CA HIS A 144 -27.06 16.38 -13.52
C HIS A 144 -26.92 14.86 -13.71
N PRO A 145 -26.97 14.35 -14.96
CA PRO A 145 -26.74 12.92 -15.23
C PRO A 145 -25.34 12.48 -14.81
N VAL A 146 -25.25 11.31 -14.17
CA VAL A 146 -23.97 10.77 -13.62
C VAL A 146 -22.90 10.57 -14.70
N ARG A 147 -23.25 10.33 -15.96
CA ARG A 147 -22.29 10.28 -17.07
C ARG A 147 -21.46 11.57 -17.24
N THR A 148 -21.91 12.69 -16.69
CA THR A 148 -21.18 13.98 -16.74
C THR A 148 -20.25 14.20 -15.56
N TYR A 149 -20.26 13.27 -14.58
CA TYR A 149 -19.44 13.36 -13.39
C TYR A 149 -17.99 13.01 -13.66
N SER A 150 -17.09 13.70 -12.96
CA SER A 150 -15.72 13.21 -12.85
C SER A 150 -15.67 11.90 -12.04
N SER A 151 -14.58 11.13 -12.14
CA SER A 151 -14.41 9.93 -11.31
C SER A 151 -14.50 10.24 -9.82
N GLY A 152 -13.96 11.38 -9.37
CA GLY A 152 -14.06 11.84 -7.99
C GLY A 152 -15.51 12.12 -7.57
N MET A 153 -16.29 12.85 -8.37
CA MET A 153 -17.70 13.12 -8.11
C MET A 153 -18.53 11.83 -8.03
N TYR A 154 -18.27 10.91 -8.95
CA TYR A 154 -18.90 9.59 -8.97
C TYR A 154 -18.67 8.83 -7.67
N MET A 155 -17.40 8.75 -7.26
CA MET A 155 -17.00 8.02 -6.05
C MET A 155 -17.51 8.71 -4.77
N ARG A 156 -17.52 10.05 -4.72
CA ARG A 156 -18.09 10.79 -3.59
C ARG A 156 -19.58 10.49 -3.42
N LEU A 157 -20.36 10.48 -4.50
CA LEU A 157 -21.78 10.12 -4.44
C LEU A 157 -21.96 8.69 -3.96
N ALA A 158 -21.23 7.74 -4.56
CA ALA A 158 -21.35 6.33 -4.23
C ALA A 158 -21.02 6.02 -2.75
N PHE A 159 -19.93 6.63 -2.25
CA PHE A 159 -19.58 6.52 -0.83
C PHE A 159 -20.65 7.15 0.07
N SER A 160 -21.16 8.34 -0.29
CA SER A 160 -22.18 9.05 0.49
C SER A 160 -23.46 8.24 0.62
N VAL A 161 -23.88 7.54 -0.44
CA VAL A 161 -25.03 6.64 -0.37
C VAL A 161 -24.72 5.47 0.56
N ALA A 162 -23.63 4.77 0.34
CA ALA A 162 -23.31 3.54 1.06
C ALA A 162 -23.08 3.73 2.56
N ILE A 163 -22.47 4.86 2.97
CA ILE A 163 -22.20 5.15 4.38
C ILE A 163 -23.43 5.62 5.16
N ASN A 164 -24.47 6.10 4.46
CA ASN A 164 -25.72 6.57 5.07
C ASN A 164 -26.84 5.50 5.03
N VAL A 165 -26.55 4.30 4.54
CA VAL A 165 -27.45 3.14 4.66
C VAL A 165 -27.42 2.63 6.10
N ASP A 166 -28.57 2.18 6.59
CA ASP A 166 -28.68 1.62 7.94
C ASP A 166 -28.18 0.17 7.97
N ALA A 167 -26.85 0.00 7.99
CA ALA A 167 -26.20 -1.29 8.11
C ALA A 167 -25.83 -1.59 9.57
N GLU A 168 -25.93 -2.85 9.98
CA GLU A 168 -25.39 -3.36 11.24
C GLU A 168 -23.92 -3.81 11.05
N ILE A 169 -23.59 -4.29 9.84
CA ILE A 169 -22.26 -4.75 9.46
C ILE A 169 -21.80 -3.98 8.23
N LEU A 170 -20.65 -3.31 8.32
CA LEU A 170 -20.06 -2.54 7.24
C LEU A 170 -18.73 -3.18 6.81
N LEU A 171 -18.62 -3.53 5.54
CA LEU A 171 -17.38 -4.06 4.95
C LEU A 171 -16.74 -3.01 4.05
N ILE A 172 -15.45 -2.70 4.30
CA ILE A 172 -14.70 -1.64 3.64
C ILE A 172 -13.44 -2.25 3.01
N ASP A 173 -13.21 -2.03 1.70
CA ASP A 173 -12.03 -2.49 0.98
C ASP A 173 -11.28 -1.28 0.41
N GLU A 174 -10.11 -0.95 0.93
CA GLU A 174 -9.14 0.07 0.46
C GLU A 174 -9.68 1.46 0.03
N ILE A 175 -10.98 1.68 0.18
CA ILE A 175 -11.74 2.79 -0.44
C ILE A 175 -11.57 4.13 0.32
N LEU A 176 -10.76 4.18 1.37
CA LEU A 176 -10.51 5.44 2.09
C LEU A 176 -9.72 6.48 1.26
N ALA A 177 -9.18 6.07 0.10
CA ALA A 177 -8.47 6.95 -0.84
C ALA A 177 -9.40 7.62 -1.88
N VAL A 178 -10.71 7.72 -1.61
CA VAL A 178 -11.70 8.33 -2.52
C VAL A 178 -11.68 9.85 -2.45
N GLY A 179 -11.63 10.51 -3.60
CA GLY A 179 -11.69 11.97 -3.69
C GLY A 179 -10.36 12.66 -3.34
N ASP A 180 -10.45 13.92 -2.95
CA ASP A 180 -9.31 14.69 -2.45
C ASP A 180 -9.11 14.48 -0.94
N GLN A 181 -8.02 15.03 -0.41
CA GLN A 181 -7.67 14.90 1.01
C GLN A 181 -8.79 15.37 1.95
N HIS A 182 -9.48 16.47 1.60
CA HIS A 182 -10.58 16.98 2.40
C HIS A 182 -11.73 15.96 2.54
N PHE A 183 -12.09 15.31 1.42
CA PHE A 183 -13.14 14.29 1.44
C PHE A 183 -12.70 13.02 2.15
N GLN A 184 -11.41 12.62 2.01
CA GLN A 184 -10.85 11.48 2.75
C GLN A 184 -10.93 11.71 4.27
N ASP A 185 -10.57 12.90 4.74
CA ASP A 185 -10.66 13.25 6.16
C ASP A 185 -12.12 13.23 6.66
N LYS A 186 -13.07 13.62 5.80
CA LYS A 186 -14.51 13.55 6.09
C LYS A 186 -14.99 12.10 6.19
N CYS A 187 -14.56 11.24 5.27
CA CYS A 187 -14.85 9.81 5.32
C CYS A 187 -14.30 9.18 6.59
N TYR A 188 -13.05 9.49 6.95
CA TYR A 188 -12.41 8.99 8.15
C TYR A 188 -13.16 9.40 9.44
N ARG A 189 -13.56 10.67 9.55
CA ARG A 189 -14.39 11.13 10.68
C ARG A 189 -15.71 10.38 10.75
N LYS A 190 -16.36 10.15 9.61
CA LYS A 190 -17.62 9.41 9.56
C LYS A 190 -17.46 7.96 10.01
N LEU A 191 -16.35 7.32 9.69
CA LEU A 191 -16.07 5.96 10.18
C LEU A 191 -15.84 5.92 11.69
N LYS A 192 -15.20 6.93 12.28
CA LYS A 192 -15.10 7.06 13.75
C LYS A 192 -16.48 7.19 14.40
N GLU A 193 -17.37 8.04 13.86
CA GLU A 193 -18.75 8.15 14.34
C GLU A 193 -19.51 6.82 14.27
N LEU A 194 -19.32 6.05 13.19
CA LEU A 194 -19.97 4.75 13.04
C LEU A 194 -19.41 3.70 14.00
N LYS A 195 -18.10 3.70 14.24
CA LYS A 195 -17.49 2.88 15.28
C LYS A 195 -18.10 3.17 16.65
N ASP A 196 -18.24 4.43 17.02
CA ASP A 196 -18.81 4.85 18.30
C ASP A 196 -20.32 4.54 18.43
N SER A 197 -20.99 4.17 17.34
CA SER A 197 -22.42 3.81 17.28
C SER A 197 -22.72 2.31 17.30
N ASP A 198 -21.82 1.49 17.86
CA ASP A 198 -21.93 0.02 17.97
C ASP A 198 -22.09 -0.72 16.63
N LYS A 199 -21.69 -0.11 15.52
CA LYS A 199 -21.68 -0.80 14.21
C LYS A 199 -20.49 -1.75 14.13
N THR A 200 -20.72 -2.93 13.58
CA THR A 200 -19.64 -3.87 13.26
C THR A 200 -18.95 -3.44 11.97
N ILE A 201 -17.65 -3.24 12.01
CA ILE A 201 -16.89 -2.76 10.83
C ILE A 201 -15.76 -3.71 10.52
N VAL A 202 -15.64 -4.14 9.27
CA VAL A 202 -14.49 -4.91 8.77
C VAL A 202 -13.78 -4.09 7.71
N ILE A 203 -12.51 -3.78 7.94
CA ILE A 203 -11.72 -2.92 7.07
C ILE A 203 -10.56 -3.71 6.47
N VAL A 204 -10.43 -3.68 5.16
CA VAL A 204 -9.19 -4.04 4.46
C VAL A 204 -8.48 -2.76 4.07
N THR A 205 -7.26 -2.55 4.54
CA THR A 205 -6.48 -1.37 4.23
C THR A 205 -4.99 -1.68 4.24
N HIS A 206 -4.23 -0.93 3.43
CA HIS A 206 -2.77 -0.89 3.48
C HIS A 206 -2.24 0.18 4.44
N SER A 207 -3.08 1.09 4.92
CA SER A 207 -2.70 2.11 5.89
C SER A 207 -2.68 1.53 7.30
N LEU A 208 -1.50 1.20 7.80
CA LEU A 208 -1.32 0.65 9.14
C LEU A 208 -1.70 1.65 10.25
N ASP A 209 -1.61 2.95 9.96
CA ASP A 209 -2.04 3.98 10.91
C ASP A 209 -3.56 3.98 11.10
N VAL A 210 -4.33 3.79 10.03
CA VAL A 210 -5.79 3.60 10.13
C VAL A 210 -6.12 2.38 10.98
N VAL A 211 -5.35 1.29 10.85
CA VAL A 211 -5.54 0.08 11.66
C VAL A 211 -5.29 0.36 13.13
N LYS A 212 -4.21 1.07 13.47
CA LYS A 212 -3.87 1.42 14.87
C LYS A 212 -4.92 2.34 15.51
N ASP A 213 -5.41 3.33 14.74
CA ASP A 213 -6.28 4.37 15.27
C ASP A 213 -7.76 3.95 15.35
N LEU A 214 -8.21 3.12 14.41
CA LEU A 214 -9.63 2.84 14.24
C LEU A 214 -10.03 1.43 14.65
N CYS A 215 -9.13 0.43 14.60
CA CYS A 215 -9.52 -0.95 14.79
C CYS A 215 -9.29 -1.43 16.23
N ASP A 216 -10.22 -2.24 16.73
CA ASP A 216 -10.10 -2.88 18.04
C ASP A 216 -9.26 -4.15 17.97
N ARG A 217 -9.21 -4.75 16.75
CA ARG A 217 -8.51 -5.99 16.47
C ARG A 217 -8.01 -6.02 15.04
N ALA A 218 -6.87 -6.66 14.83
CA ALA A 218 -6.33 -6.95 13.51
C ALA A 218 -6.20 -8.45 13.27
N VAL A 219 -6.56 -8.87 12.06
CA VAL A 219 -6.42 -10.25 11.58
C VAL A 219 -5.45 -10.25 10.40
N TRP A 220 -4.35 -10.95 10.57
CA TRP A 220 -3.34 -11.05 9.52
C TRP A 220 -3.51 -12.33 8.71
N ILE A 221 -3.74 -12.16 7.40
CA ILE A 221 -3.81 -13.25 6.41
C ILE A 221 -2.48 -13.31 5.66
N TYR A 222 -1.84 -14.47 5.73
CA TYR A 222 -0.56 -14.73 5.09
C TYR A 222 -0.64 -15.97 4.22
N LYS A 223 -0.38 -15.84 2.92
CA LYS A 223 -0.42 -16.95 1.93
C LYS A 223 -1.72 -17.78 1.98
N GLY A 224 -2.84 -17.10 2.22
CA GLY A 224 -4.16 -17.73 2.27
C GLY A 224 -4.56 -18.33 3.63
N GLU A 225 -3.74 -18.22 4.66
CA GLU A 225 -4.00 -18.74 6.00
C GLU A 225 -4.10 -17.59 7.02
N LEU A 226 -4.90 -17.77 8.06
CA LEU A 226 -4.94 -16.86 9.19
C LEU A 226 -3.69 -17.09 10.03
N ARG A 227 -2.79 -16.09 10.06
CA ARG A 227 -1.50 -16.18 10.73
C ARG A 227 -1.55 -15.71 12.17
N LEU A 228 -2.15 -14.54 12.38
CA LEU A 228 -2.36 -13.94 13.71
C LEU A 228 -3.70 -13.23 13.77
N ASP A 229 -4.26 -13.16 14.97
CA ASP A 229 -5.53 -12.52 15.28
C ASP A 229 -5.44 -11.94 16.70
N GLY A 230 -5.54 -10.61 16.84
CA GLY A 230 -5.38 -9.98 18.14
C GLY A 230 -5.19 -8.47 18.11
N ASP A 231 -4.47 -7.96 19.09
CA ASP A 231 -4.18 -6.52 19.26
C ASP A 231 -3.52 -5.94 17.99
N PRO A 232 -4.01 -4.80 17.47
CA PRO A 232 -3.53 -4.21 16.22
C PRO A 232 -2.03 -3.92 16.22
N ILE A 233 -1.48 -3.39 17.30
CA ILE A 233 -0.07 -3.00 17.38
C ILE A 233 0.81 -4.26 17.31
N TYR A 234 0.46 -5.29 18.08
CA TYR A 234 1.20 -6.54 18.05
C TYR A 234 1.14 -7.26 16.71
N VAL A 235 -0.04 -7.33 16.10
CA VAL A 235 -0.23 -7.99 14.79
C VAL A 235 0.51 -7.25 13.68
N ILE A 236 0.50 -5.91 13.70
CA ILE A 236 1.24 -5.07 12.75
C ILE A 236 2.75 -5.30 12.88
N ASP A 237 3.27 -5.34 14.10
CA ASP A 237 4.71 -5.57 14.35
C ASP A 237 5.17 -6.90 13.75
N GLU A 238 4.43 -7.98 14.01
CA GLU A 238 4.75 -9.30 13.47
C GLU A 238 4.58 -9.37 11.94
N TYR A 239 3.57 -8.67 11.40
CA TYR A 239 3.38 -8.51 9.96
C TYR A 239 4.59 -7.82 9.29
N LEU A 240 5.05 -6.71 9.84
CA LEU A 240 6.19 -5.96 9.28
C LEU A 240 7.49 -6.77 9.36
N LYS A 241 7.73 -7.50 10.45
CA LYS A 241 8.87 -8.43 10.56
C LYS A 241 8.86 -9.48 9.44
N GLN A 242 7.69 -10.09 9.20
CA GLN A 242 7.57 -11.10 8.14
C GLN A 242 7.74 -10.50 6.74
N VAL A 243 7.19 -9.32 6.48
CA VAL A 243 7.36 -8.61 5.19
C VAL A 243 8.84 -8.35 4.91
N ALA A 244 9.60 -7.90 5.92
CA ALA A 244 11.04 -7.71 5.79
C ALA A 244 11.78 -9.03 5.47
N LEU A 245 11.40 -10.14 6.10
CA LEU A 245 11.97 -11.47 5.82
C LEU A 245 11.63 -11.94 4.39
N ASP A 246 10.39 -11.78 3.96
CA ASP A 246 9.95 -12.17 2.62
C ASP A 246 10.70 -11.38 1.53
N HIS A 247 10.85 -10.07 1.68
CA HIS A 247 11.64 -9.22 0.77
C HIS A 247 13.10 -9.68 0.71
N LYS A 248 13.69 -10.01 1.86
CA LYS A 248 15.07 -10.51 1.92
C LYS A 248 15.24 -11.84 1.19
N GLU A 249 14.27 -12.74 1.31
CA GLU A 249 14.24 -14.02 0.61
C GLU A 249 14.04 -13.85 -0.90
N GLU A 250 13.11 -12.99 -1.33
CA GLU A 250 12.87 -12.68 -2.74
C GLU A 250 14.13 -12.08 -3.40
N LYS A 251 14.78 -11.15 -2.72
CA LYS A 251 16.05 -10.55 -3.17
C LYS A 251 17.12 -11.63 -3.34
N ARG A 252 17.31 -12.50 -2.35
CA ARG A 252 18.26 -13.63 -2.45
C ARG A 252 17.98 -14.54 -3.64
N LYS A 253 16.71 -14.88 -3.88
CA LYS A 253 16.29 -15.68 -5.05
C LYS A 253 16.57 -14.96 -6.36
N ALA A 254 16.29 -13.65 -6.44
CA ALA A 254 16.55 -12.83 -7.63
C ALA A 254 18.06 -12.73 -7.94
N ILE A 255 18.90 -12.57 -6.92
CA ILE A 255 20.37 -12.57 -7.04
C ILE A 255 20.85 -13.94 -7.56
N ALA A 256 20.41 -15.03 -6.95
CA ALA A 256 20.79 -16.39 -7.36
C ALA A 256 20.38 -16.74 -8.79
N GLN A 257 19.30 -16.11 -9.31
CA GLN A 257 18.84 -16.26 -10.70
C GLN A 257 19.49 -15.27 -11.67
N GLY A 258 20.39 -14.40 -11.22
CA GLY A 258 21.01 -13.35 -12.06
C GLY A 258 20.02 -12.28 -12.57
N LYS A 259 18.86 -12.18 -11.95
CA LYS A 259 17.78 -11.24 -12.35
C LYS A 259 17.78 -9.95 -11.53
N HIS A 260 18.49 -9.92 -10.41
CA HIS A 260 18.57 -8.75 -9.56
C HIS A 260 19.51 -7.70 -10.15
N ARG A 261 19.04 -6.47 -10.28
CA ARG A 261 19.88 -5.32 -10.63
C ARG A 261 20.04 -4.49 -9.36
N PHE A 262 21.26 -4.46 -8.85
CA PHE A 262 21.58 -3.65 -7.69
C PHE A 262 21.33 -2.17 -7.97
N LYS A 263 20.91 -1.47 -6.94
CA LYS A 263 20.65 -0.03 -6.99
C LYS A 263 21.64 0.68 -6.09
N GLY A 264 22.03 1.87 -6.49
CA GLY A 264 22.83 2.76 -5.67
C GLY A 264 22.31 4.20 -5.74
N ALA A 265 22.63 4.98 -4.75
CA ALA A 265 22.45 6.43 -4.75
C ALA A 265 23.61 7.08 -4.00
N VAL A 266 24.05 8.23 -4.47
CA VAL A 266 25.08 9.05 -3.82
C VAL A 266 24.64 10.50 -3.82
N PHE A 267 25.00 11.22 -2.76
CA PHE A 267 24.76 12.64 -2.64
C PHE A 267 25.93 13.36 -1.95
N ILE A 268 26.16 14.61 -2.33
CA ILE A 268 27.17 15.46 -1.76
C ILE A 268 26.44 16.63 -1.08
N ASP A 269 26.48 16.67 0.25
CA ASP A 269 25.87 17.73 1.06
C ASP A 269 26.75 18.99 1.06
N ALA A 270 28.07 18.80 1.09
CA ALA A 270 29.07 19.85 1.04
C ALA A 270 30.36 19.32 0.36
N PRO A 271 31.10 20.21 -0.33
CA PRO A 271 30.72 21.56 -0.68
C PRO A 271 29.60 21.60 -1.72
N LYS A 272 28.97 22.76 -1.91
CA LYS A 272 28.02 22.97 -3.01
C LYS A 272 28.78 23.11 -4.33
N ASP A 273 28.10 22.78 -5.42
CA ASP A 273 28.64 22.85 -6.77
C ASP A 273 29.01 24.31 -7.13
N PHE A 274 30.10 24.51 -7.87
CA PHE A 274 30.62 25.79 -8.35
C PHE A 274 30.92 26.85 -7.27
N ILE A 275 31.37 26.42 -6.08
CA ILE A 275 31.83 27.37 -5.08
C ILE A 275 33.30 27.82 -5.34
N THR A 276 33.62 29.01 -4.92
CA THR A 276 35.01 29.50 -4.82
C THR A 276 35.54 29.29 -3.39
N VAL A 277 36.67 28.65 -3.30
CA VAL A 277 37.33 28.34 -2.02
C VAL A 277 38.69 29.03 -2.00
N LYS A 278 39.03 29.69 -0.87
CA LYS A 278 40.30 30.33 -0.72
C LYS A 278 41.33 29.39 -0.09
N ARG A 279 42.56 29.37 -0.63
CA ARG A 279 43.64 28.54 -0.09
C ARG A 279 43.97 28.83 1.39
N GLU A 280 43.69 30.06 1.83
CA GLU A 280 43.86 30.47 3.24
C GLU A 280 43.04 29.63 4.22
N GLN A 281 41.97 28.97 3.77
CA GLN A 281 41.13 28.07 4.58
C GLN A 281 41.87 26.79 4.96
N LYS A 282 42.97 26.43 4.27
CA LYS A 282 43.80 25.24 4.44
C LYS A 282 43.09 23.90 4.23
N GLU A 283 41.86 23.79 4.65
CA GLU A 283 41.06 22.57 4.54
C GLU A 283 39.65 22.87 3.97
N LEU A 284 39.14 21.96 3.15
CA LEU A 284 37.77 21.98 2.66
C LEU A 284 37.05 20.74 3.14
N LEU A 285 35.98 20.94 3.92
CA LEU A 285 35.11 19.89 4.38
C LEU A 285 34.27 19.35 3.21
N CYS A 286 34.39 18.05 2.93
CA CYS A 286 33.53 17.31 2.01
C CYS A 286 32.73 16.28 2.78
N GLN A 287 31.43 16.27 2.60
CA GLN A 287 30.53 15.30 3.24
C GLN A 287 29.30 15.00 2.40
N GLY A 288 28.72 13.85 2.64
CA GLY A 288 27.53 13.40 1.93
C GLY A 288 27.07 12.04 2.42
N TRP A 289 26.34 11.33 1.54
CA TRP A 289 25.87 10.00 1.86
C TRP A 289 25.85 9.08 0.63
N GLN A 290 25.85 7.77 0.88
CA GLN A 290 25.76 6.69 -0.10
C GLN A 290 24.77 5.68 0.38
N LEU A 291 23.92 5.19 -0.53
CA LEU A 291 23.02 4.06 -0.34
C LEU A 291 23.29 3.00 -1.39
N SER A 292 23.14 1.75 -1.02
CA SER A 292 23.12 0.63 -1.95
C SER A 292 22.33 -0.53 -1.35
N ASP A 293 21.66 -1.29 -2.21
CA ASP A 293 21.08 -2.58 -1.86
C ASP A 293 22.06 -3.74 -2.09
N HIS A 294 23.33 -3.45 -2.43
CA HIS A 294 24.44 -4.40 -2.46
C HIS A 294 25.22 -4.33 -1.14
N GLU A 295 25.26 -5.43 -0.38
CA GLU A 295 25.91 -5.47 0.95
C GLU A 295 27.39 -5.04 0.90
N ASP A 296 28.13 -5.38 -0.16
CA ASP A 296 29.55 -5.10 -0.35
C ASP A 296 29.81 -3.89 -1.26
N ALA A 297 28.86 -2.97 -1.42
CA ALA A 297 29.05 -1.79 -2.24
C ALA A 297 30.14 -0.88 -1.68
N ILE A 298 31.05 -0.45 -2.55
CA ILE A 298 32.22 0.36 -2.20
C ILE A 298 31.93 1.82 -2.47
N LEU A 299 32.24 2.68 -1.49
CA LEU A 299 32.34 4.12 -1.69
C LEU A 299 33.71 4.48 -2.22
N LYS A 300 33.75 5.10 -3.39
CA LYS A 300 34.95 5.66 -3.97
C LYS A 300 34.80 7.15 -4.16
N ILE A 301 35.74 7.91 -3.64
CA ILE A 301 35.79 9.38 -3.77
C ILE A 301 37.10 9.74 -4.43
N THR A 302 37.04 10.53 -5.51
CA THR A 302 38.21 11.03 -6.20
C THR A 302 38.17 12.54 -6.30
N LEU A 303 39.35 13.16 -6.18
CA LEU A 303 39.59 14.56 -6.49
C LEU A 303 40.54 14.61 -7.69
N ASP A 304 40.11 15.20 -8.80
CA ASP A 304 40.89 15.26 -10.06
C ASP A 304 41.48 13.90 -10.44
N ASP A 305 40.62 12.85 -10.38
CA ASP A 305 40.94 11.44 -10.65
C ASP A 305 41.88 10.76 -9.62
N ILE A 306 42.30 11.44 -8.58
CA ILE A 306 43.12 10.90 -7.47
C ILE A 306 42.19 10.40 -6.37
N GLU A 307 42.30 9.13 -5.99
CA GLU A 307 41.47 8.53 -4.96
C GLU A 307 41.83 9.00 -3.55
N LEU A 308 40.80 9.45 -2.81
CA LEU A 308 40.92 9.87 -1.43
C LEU A 308 40.86 8.68 -0.48
N LYS A 309 41.84 8.56 0.43
CA LYS A 309 41.95 7.41 1.35
C LYS A 309 41.36 7.66 2.74
N ASN A 310 41.26 8.92 3.17
CA ASN A 310 40.84 9.31 4.52
C ASN A 310 39.34 9.65 4.53
N ILE A 311 38.49 8.64 4.45
CA ILE A 311 37.02 8.80 4.47
C ILE A 311 36.49 8.25 5.78
N GLU A 312 35.88 9.10 6.59
CA GLU A 312 35.19 8.71 7.83
C GLU A 312 33.76 8.38 7.51
N ARG A 313 33.25 7.29 8.07
CA ARG A 313 31.83 6.95 8.03
C ARG A 313 31.05 7.71 9.10
N LYS A 314 29.80 8.06 8.82
CA LYS A 314 28.97 8.89 9.67
C LYS A 314 27.55 8.36 9.72
N ASN A 315 26.95 8.37 10.90
CA ASN A 315 25.53 8.06 11.04
C ASN A 315 24.66 9.08 10.31
N ARG A 316 23.65 8.57 9.57
CA ARG A 316 22.66 9.37 8.84
C ARG A 316 21.28 8.73 9.00
N GLN A 317 20.74 8.82 10.21
CA GLN A 317 19.42 8.34 10.57
C GLN A 317 18.32 8.98 9.69
N ASP A 318 18.49 10.27 9.36
CA ASP A 318 17.59 11.03 8.48
C ASP A 318 17.47 10.42 7.07
N VAL A 319 18.60 10.01 6.50
CA VAL A 319 18.63 9.35 5.18
C VAL A 319 18.10 7.92 5.27
N PHE A 320 18.44 7.20 6.35
CA PHE A 320 17.93 5.86 6.59
C PHE A 320 16.39 5.85 6.63
N GLU A 321 15.77 6.71 7.41
CA GLU A 321 14.32 6.82 7.53
C GLU A 321 13.64 7.20 6.20
N ALA A 322 14.25 8.12 5.43
CA ALA A 322 13.70 8.56 4.16
C ALA A 322 13.74 7.50 3.05
N TYR A 323 14.68 6.55 3.10
CA TYR A 323 14.92 5.59 2.02
C TYR A 323 14.77 4.11 2.42
N GLN A 324 14.39 3.81 3.67
CA GLN A 324 14.27 2.44 4.17
C GLN A 324 13.30 1.57 3.35
N GLU A 325 12.24 2.13 2.79
CA GLU A 325 11.28 1.41 1.95
C GLU A 325 11.89 1.02 0.59
N VAL A 326 12.77 1.87 0.04
CA VAL A 326 13.36 1.67 -1.30
C VAL A 326 14.50 0.65 -1.26
N TYR A 327 15.29 0.65 -0.18
CA TYR A 327 16.48 -0.19 -0.02
C TYR A 327 16.27 -1.36 0.96
N ALA A 328 15.04 -1.57 1.42
CA ALA A 328 14.52 -2.76 2.10
C ALA A 328 15.42 -3.37 3.17
N GLY A 329 15.91 -2.56 4.11
CA GLY A 329 16.56 -3.05 5.32
C GLY A 329 17.99 -3.57 5.18
N ASP A 330 18.63 -3.40 4.01
CA ASP A 330 20.04 -3.75 3.81
C ASP A 330 20.99 -2.56 4.13
N MET A 331 20.48 -1.53 4.81
CA MET A 331 21.24 -0.33 5.15
C MET A 331 21.55 -0.30 6.64
N ASP A 332 22.78 0.08 6.93
CA ASP A 332 23.22 0.42 8.29
C ASP A 332 23.36 1.95 8.41
N PRO A 333 22.55 2.62 9.23
CA PRO A 333 22.60 4.07 9.38
C PRO A 333 23.99 4.60 9.74
N ASP A 334 24.82 3.81 10.42
CA ASP A 334 26.19 4.19 10.83
C ASP A 334 27.17 4.24 9.67
N THR A 335 26.85 3.60 8.52
CA THR A 335 27.71 3.51 7.35
C THR A 335 27.22 4.31 6.15
N ILE A 336 26.01 4.88 6.21
CA ILE A 336 25.40 5.65 5.12
C ILE A 336 26.16 6.93 4.82
N GLY A 337 26.48 7.71 5.85
CA GLY A 337 27.17 8.98 5.70
C GLY A 337 28.67 8.84 5.49
N TRP A 338 29.26 9.82 4.83
CA TRP A 338 30.70 9.94 4.68
C TRP A 338 31.14 11.38 4.88
N LYS A 339 32.39 11.52 5.35
CA LYS A 339 33.06 12.81 5.58
C LYS A 339 34.55 12.68 5.28
N THR A 340 35.10 13.69 4.67
CA THR A 340 36.56 13.85 4.48
C THR A 340 36.93 15.32 4.46
N ASN A 341 38.14 15.66 4.89
CA ASN A 341 38.72 17.01 4.75
C ASN A 341 39.79 16.94 3.65
N LEU A 342 39.63 17.82 2.66
CA LEU A 342 40.63 18.02 1.61
C LEU A 342 41.65 19.02 2.09
N ASP A 343 42.94 18.65 2.05
CA ASP A 343 44.03 19.61 2.27
C ASP A 343 44.21 20.45 1.00
N LEU A 344 44.09 21.78 1.17
CA LEU A 344 44.18 22.75 0.08
C LEU A 344 45.58 23.31 -0.11
N THR A 345 46.51 22.99 0.79
CA THR A 345 47.87 23.62 0.81
C THR A 345 48.69 23.26 -0.41
N ASP A 346 48.61 22.00 -0.85
CA ASP A 346 49.37 21.47 -1.98
C ASP A 346 48.55 21.37 -3.28
N LEU A 347 47.27 21.79 -3.27
CA LEU A 347 46.45 21.79 -4.48
C LEU A 347 46.83 22.96 -5.41
N GLU A 348 46.81 22.73 -6.71
CA GLU A 348 47.01 23.81 -7.70
C GLU A 348 45.85 24.81 -7.66
N LEU A 349 46.09 26.07 -8.04
CA LEU A 349 45.03 27.06 -8.18
C LEU A 349 44.21 26.76 -9.44
N GLY A 350 42.90 26.87 -9.37
CA GLY A 350 42.00 26.62 -10.51
C GLY A 350 40.80 25.75 -10.22
N ASN A 351 40.28 25.13 -11.25
CA ASN A 351 39.07 24.27 -11.16
C ASN A 351 39.45 22.86 -10.71
N HIS A 352 38.72 22.37 -9.71
CA HIS A 352 38.85 21.02 -9.19
C HIS A 352 37.52 20.30 -9.27
N LYS A 353 37.57 18.96 -9.49
CA LYS A 353 36.40 18.09 -9.58
C LYS A 353 36.45 17.04 -8.48
N LEU A 354 35.48 17.07 -7.60
CA LEU A 354 35.21 15.99 -6.65
C LEU A 354 34.18 15.03 -7.24
N LEU A 355 34.51 13.75 -7.37
CA LEU A 355 33.61 12.70 -7.87
C LEU A 355 33.40 11.67 -6.76
N VAL A 356 32.14 11.35 -6.49
CA VAL A 356 31.73 10.33 -5.53
C VAL A 356 31.00 9.23 -6.27
N GLN A 357 31.43 8.00 -6.08
CA GLN A 357 30.86 6.82 -6.75
C GLN A 357 30.48 5.74 -5.74
N CYS A 358 29.34 5.12 -5.98
CA CYS A 358 28.93 3.85 -5.37
C CYS A 358 29.21 2.74 -6.38
N ILE A 359 30.07 1.78 -6.04
CA ILE A 359 30.60 0.78 -7.00
C ILE A 359 30.38 -0.61 -6.43
N GLU A 360 29.96 -1.57 -7.28
CA GLU A 360 29.98 -2.99 -6.94
C GLU A 360 31.42 -3.54 -6.84
N PRO A 361 31.64 -4.64 -6.10
CA PRO A 361 32.97 -5.27 -6.04
C PRO A 361 33.57 -5.68 -7.39
N ASN A 362 32.71 -5.92 -8.39
CA ASN A 362 33.10 -6.23 -9.76
C ASN A 362 33.52 -5.01 -10.60
N GLY A 363 33.40 -3.80 -10.04
CA GLY A 363 33.74 -2.54 -10.70
C GLY A 363 32.59 -1.80 -11.39
N ASN A 364 31.36 -2.36 -11.41
CA ASN A 364 30.20 -1.67 -11.97
C ASN A 364 29.81 -0.47 -11.11
N ILE A 365 29.58 0.67 -11.75
CA ILE A 365 29.11 1.89 -11.06
C ILE A 365 27.58 1.80 -10.88
N LEU A 366 27.12 1.79 -9.64
CA LEU A 366 25.71 1.81 -9.29
C LEU A 366 25.14 3.22 -9.28
N ALA A 367 25.91 4.18 -8.82
CA ALA A 367 25.57 5.59 -8.84
C ALA A 367 26.83 6.47 -8.76
N GLU A 368 26.76 7.66 -9.33
CA GLU A 368 27.83 8.65 -9.23
C GLU A 368 27.28 10.08 -9.14
N LYS A 369 28.02 10.94 -8.47
CA LYS A 369 27.77 12.36 -8.38
C LYS A 369 29.08 13.12 -8.36
N SER A 370 29.18 14.19 -9.16
CA SER A 370 30.33 15.09 -9.12
C SER A 370 29.91 16.51 -8.84
N ILE A 371 30.81 17.25 -8.24
CA ILE A 371 30.76 18.71 -8.07
C ILE A 371 32.06 19.32 -8.53
N GLN A 372 32.03 20.58 -8.85
CA GLN A 372 33.23 21.38 -9.18
C GLN A 372 33.36 22.55 -8.20
N PHE A 373 34.60 22.90 -7.88
CA PHE A 373 34.92 24.11 -7.10
C PHE A 373 36.19 24.77 -7.65
N VAL A 374 36.33 26.07 -7.40
CA VAL A 374 37.49 26.86 -7.83
C VAL A 374 38.33 27.17 -6.61
N LEU A 375 39.60 26.86 -6.65
CA LEU A 375 40.59 27.25 -5.62
C LEU A 375 41.32 28.54 -6.04
N GLU A 376 41.22 29.58 -5.21
CA GLU A 376 41.85 30.89 -5.38
C GLU A 376 42.90 31.20 -4.27
#